data_d72288dfcb48b3674c025ba8b6079c7e
#
_entry.id   d72288dfcb48b3674c025ba8b6079c7e
#
_cell.length_a   1.000
_cell.length_b   1.000
_cell.length_c   1.000
_cell.angle_alpha   90.00
_cell.angle_beta   90.00
_cell.angle_gamma   90.00
#
_symmetry.space_group_name_H-M   'P 1'
#
loop_
_entity.id
_entity.type
_entity.pdbx_description
1 polymer ?
#
loop_
_entity_poly.entity_id
_entity_poly.type
_entity_poly.pdbx_seq_one_letter_code
_entity_poly.pdbx_strand_id
1 'polypeptide(L)'
;MIYGYIRVSSDKQTVENQRFEINKFCERNKLVIDGWIEETISGTKAYNKRELGKLLKRVQKDDLIICAELSRLGRNLFMIMEILNICMTKECRVWTIKDNYRLGDDIQSKVLAFAFGLSAEIERNLISQRTKEALARKKAEGVVLGRPKGKRTDPTKHKLHKKKELIRGLLEEKVPRRQIAKICKVDRNTLSRFIRERLHLAN
;
A
#
# COMPACT_ATOMS: atom_id res chain seq x y z
N MET A 1 23.29 2.11 2.50
CA MET A 1 23.18 3.57 2.23
C MET A 1 22.55 4.29 3.42
N ILE A 2 22.86 5.59 3.60
CA ILE A 2 22.34 6.42 4.70
C ILE A 2 21.44 7.50 4.10
N TYR A 3 20.20 7.54 4.50
CA TYR A 3 19.19 8.46 4.00
C TYR A 3 18.79 9.47 5.08
N GLY A 4 18.89 10.77 4.80
CA GLY A 4 18.30 11.84 5.59
C GLY A 4 16.83 12.03 5.18
N TYR A 5 15.89 11.85 6.12
CA TYR A 5 14.46 12.05 5.84
C TYR A 5 13.92 13.28 6.56
N ILE A 6 13.33 14.18 5.80
CA ILE A 6 12.75 15.44 6.26
C ILE A 6 11.29 15.54 5.83
N ARG A 7 10.41 15.89 6.77
CA ARG A 7 9.00 16.16 6.46
C ARG A 7 8.54 17.43 7.16
N VAL A 8 7.93 18.31 6.38
CA VAL A 8 7.28 19.55 6.87
C VAL A 8 5.83 19.61 6.40
N SER A 9 4.98 20.38 7.10
CA SER A 9 3.60 20.61 6.67
C SER A 9 3.47 21.75 5.67
N SER A 10 4.27 22.83 5.81
CA SER A 10 4.16 24.04 4.97
C SER A 10 5.35 25.00 5.00
N ASP A 11 6.37 24.78 5.84
CA ASP A 11 7.38 25.81 6.11
C ASP A 11 8.80 25.41 5.65
N LYS A 12 9.39 26.22 4.76
CA LYS A 12 10.76 26.03 4.25
C LYS A 12 11.83 26.16 5.34
N GLN A 13 11.66 27.09 6.28
CA GLN A 13 12.61 27.31 7.37
C GLN A 13 12.74 26.07 8.27
N THR A 14 11.65 25.33 8.44
CA THR A 14 11.63 24.07 9.18
C THR A 14 12.39 22.95 8.45
N VAL A 15 12.49 22.97 7.12
CA VAL A 15 13.30 22.01 6.34
C VAL A 15 14.77 22.21 6.63
N GLU A 16 15.25 23.44 6.55
CA GLU A 16 16.66 23.80 6.81
C GLU A 16 17.08 23.46 8.23
N ASN A 17 16.22 23.72 9.21
CA ASN A 17 16.48 23.35 10.61
C ASN A 17 16.63 21.83 10.79
N GLN A 18 15.73 21.03 10.21
CA GLN A 18 15.84 19.56 10.28
C GLN A 18 17.11 19.08 9.56
N ARG A 19 17.42 19.65 8.40
CA ARG A 19 18.64 19.30 7.66
C ARG A 19 19.89 19.62 8.49
N PHE A 20 19.94 20.78 9.11
CA PHE A 20 21.03 21.17 10.00
C PHE A 20 21.18 20.22 11.19
N GLU A 21 20.07 19.87 11.86
CA GLU A 21 20.08 18.90 12.98
C GLU A 21 20.62 17.53 12.55
N ILE A 22 20.17 17.03 11.39
CA ILE A 22 20.62 15.74 10.85
C ILE A 22 22.09 15.78 10.48
N ASN A 23 22.56 16.82 9.78
CA ASN A 23 23.97 16.96 9.43
C ASN A 23 24.86 17.01 10.68
N LYS A 24 24.52 17.84 11.66
CA LYS A 24 25.26 17.94 12.93
C LYS A 24 25.31 16.61 13.70
N PHE A 25 24.23 15.83 13.64
CA PHE A 25 24.20 14.48 14.22
C PHE A 25 25.12 13.54 13.44
N CYS A 26 25.09 13.56 12.12
CA CYS A 26 25.92 12.74 11.26
C CYS A 26 27.42 13.05 11.44
N GLU A 27 27.81 14.33 11.50
CA GLU A 27 29.18 14.75 11.79
C GLU A 27 29.70 14.16 13.10
N ARG A 28 28.90 14.25 14.18
CA ARG A 28 29.27 13.71 15.51
C ARG A 28 29.42 12.18 15.50
N ASN A 29 28.66 11.49 14.66
CA ASN A 29 28.68 10.05 14.60
C ASN A 29 29.56 9.50 13.44
N LYS A 30 30.30 10.37 12.72
CA LYS A 30 31.14 10.05 11.57
C LYS A 30 30.36 9.33 10.45
N LEU A 31 29.13 9.79 10.21
CA LEU A 31 28.23 9.27 9.17
C LEU A 31 28.18 10.26 8.00
N VAL A 32 28.01 9.74 6.79
CA VAL A 32 27.82 10.53 5.56
C VAL A 32 26.46 10.19 4.98
N ILE A 33 25.65 11.22 4.71
CA ILE A 33 24.34 11.05 4.06
C ILE A 33 24.54 10.78 2.57
N ASP A 34 24.08 9.63 2.08
CA ASP A 34 24.12 9.26 0.67
C ASP A 34 22.94 9.85 -0.13
N GLY A 35 21.82 10.11 0.52
CA GLY A 35 20.64 10.63 -0.14
C GLY A 35 19.68 11.37 0.79
N TRP A 36 19.02 12.39 0.27
CA TRP A 36 18.01 13.16 0.98
C TRP A 36 16.61 12.89 0.43
N ILE A 37 15.66 12.69 1.31
CA ILE A 37 14.25 12.59 1.00
C ILE A 37 13.52 13.69 1.76
N GLU A 38 12.98 14.63 1.01
CA GLU A 38 12.27 15.79 1.54
C GLU A 38 10.85 15.83 1.00
N GLU A 39 9.90 16.04 1.87
CA GLU A 39 8.52 16.19 1.47
C GLU A 39 7.77 17.24 2.28
N THR A 40 6.99 18.06 1.57
CA THR A 40 6.09 19.04 2.17
C THR A 40 4.69 18.47 2.14
N ILE A 41 4.31 17.76 3.22
CA ILE A 41 3.06 17.02 3.27
C ILE A 41 2.58 16.79 4.70
N SER A 42 1.26 16.74 4.89
CA SER A 42 0.69 16.39 6.19
C SER A 42 1.10 14.97 6.60
N GLY A 43 1.51 14.84 7.86
CA GLY A 43 1.82 13.53 8.45
C GLY A 43 0.62 12.59 8.61
N THR A 44 -0.61 13.07 8.37
CA THR A 44 -1.83 12.24 8.36
C THR A 44 -2.02 11.49 7.05
N LYS A 45 -1.33 11.93 5.97
CA LYS A 45 -1.40 11.23 4.67
C LYS A 45 -0.69 9.89 4.77
N ALA A 46 -1.31 8.84 4.25
CA ALA A 46 -0.75 7.49 4.26
C ALA A 46 0.65 7.46 3.63
N TYR A 47 1.61 6.79 4.28
CA TYR A 47 3.02 6.76 3.88
C TYR A 47 3.23 6.25 2.44
N ASN A 48 2.41 5.31 1.97
CA ASN A 48 2.50 4.75 0.61
C ASN A 48 2.20 5.75 -0.51
N LYS A 49 1.55 6.88 -0.18
CA LYS A 49 1.26 8.00 -1.09
C LYS A 49 2.25 9.16 -0.93
N ARG A 50 3.36 8.93 -0.26
CA ARG A 50 4.40 9.92 0.07
C ARG A 50 5.76 9.49 -0.53
N GLU A 51 6.73 10.41 -0.56
CA GLU A 51 8.11 10.08 -0.93
C GLU A 51 8.71 9.04 0.03
N LEU A 52 8.32 9.07 1.31
CA LEU A 52 8.65 8.03 2.27
C LEU A 52 8.27 6.62 1.76
N GLY A 53 7.09 6.47 1.15
CA GLY A 53 6.67 5.18 0.61
C GLY A 53 7.56 4.67 -0.54
N LYS A 54 8.09 5.60 -1.35
CA LYS A 54 9.07 5.25 -2.40
C LYS A 54 10.41 4.85 -1.78
N LEU A 55 10.86 5.56 -0.75
CA LEU A 55 12.05 5.22 0.01
C LEU A 55 11.92 3.82 0.62
N LEU A 56 10.83 3.55 1.35
CA LEU A 56 10.57 2.25 1.98
C LEU A 56 10.52 1.07 1.00
N LYS A 57 10.15 1.29 -0.26
CA LYS A 57 10.23 0.26 -1.31
C LYS A 57 11.67 -0.03 -1.73
N ARG A 58 12.53 1.00 -1.75
CA ARG A 58 13.90 0.98 -2.28
C ARG A 58 14.94 0.51 -1.26
N VAL A 59 14.73 0.83 0.04
CA VAL A 59 15.70 0.46 1.10
C VAL A 59 15.95 -1.04 1.15
N GLN A 60 17.20 -1.36 1.45
CA GLN A 60 17.73 -2.73 1.55
C GLN A 60 18.26 -2.98 2.97
N LYS A 61 18.73 -4.20 3.19
CA LYS A 61 19.42 -4.59 4.41
C LYS A 61 20.59 -3.64 4.69
N ASP A 62 20.78 -3.31 5.97
CA ASP A 62 21.83 -2.41 6.50
C ASP A 62 21.72 -0.94 6.07
N ASP A 63 20.71 -0.56 5.26
CA ASP A 63 20.42 0.85 5.04
C ASP A 63 19.99 1.52 6.35
N LEU A 64 20.24 2.84 6.45
CA LEU A 64 19.91 3.64 7.61
C LEU A 64 19.08 4.85 7.19
N ILE A 65 17.92 5.02 7.83
CA ILE A 65 17.10 6.23 7.69
C ILE A 65 17.29 7.07 8.96
N ILE A 66 17.68 8.33 8.79
CA ILE A 66 17.84 9.29 9.88
C ILE A 66 16.80 10.39 9.74
N CYS A 67 16.05 10.66 10.78
CA CYS A 67 15.10 11.78 10.84
C CYS A 67 15.17 12.52 12.20
N ALA A 68 14.60 13.72 12.25
CA ALA A 68 14.65 14.53 13.47
C ALA A 68 13.89 13.88 14.64
N GLU A 69 12.73 13.32 14.38
CA GLU A 69 11.84 12.70 15.38
C GLU A 69 10.87 11.70 14.72
N LEU A 70 10.34 10.76 15.49
CA LEU A 70 9.38 9.75 15.00
C LEU A 70 8.12 10.37 14.37
N SER A 71 7.69 11.53 14.84
CA SER A 71 6.54 12.26 14.29
C SER A 71 6.71 12.66 12.82
N ARG A 72 7.95 12.66 12.30
CA ARG A 72 8.22 12.89 10.87
C ARG A 72 7.80 11.69 10.02
N LEU A 73 7.97 10.49 10.53
CA LEU A 73 7.54 9.27 9.84
C LEU A 73 6.02 9.20 9.74
N GLY A 74 5.29 9.46 10.82
CA GLY A 74 3.84 9.41 10.87
C GLY A 74 3.27 10.25 12.01
N ARG A 75 1.99 10.63 11.93
CA ARG A 75 1.33 11.45 12.95
C ARG A 75 0.60 10.62 14.01
N ASN A 76 0.27 9.40 13.73
CA ASN A 76 -0.29 8.47 14.69
C ASN A 76 0.65 7.28 14.93
N LEU A 77 0.50 6.68 16.09
CA LEU A 77 1.34 5.58 16.53
C LEU A 77 1.29 4.40 15.54
N PHE A 78 0.13 4.03 15.06
CA PHE A 78 -0.04 2.90 14.14
C PHE A 78 0.73 3.07 12.83
N MET A 79 0.70 4.26 12.25
CA MET A 79 1.47 4.54 11.02
C MET A 79 2.97 4.47 11.27
N ILE A 80 3.44 5.01 12.40
CA ILE A 80 4.86 4.91 12.78
C ILE A 80 5.26 3.44 12.93
N MET A 81 4.44 2.66 13.61
CA MET A 81 4.64 1.23 13.83
C MET A 81 4.71 0.44 12.54
N GLU A 82 3.78 0.71 11.60
CA GLU A 82 3.77 0.07 10.29
C GLU A 82 5.06 0.36 9.52
N ILE A 83 5.53 1.61 9.54
CA ILE A 83 6.78 2.01 8.91
C ILE A 83 7.98 1.31 9.55
N LEU A 84 8.06 1.29 10.86
CA LEU A 84 9.14 0.62 11.60
C LEU A 84 9.14 -0.88 11.36
N ASN A 85 7.96 -1.52 11.28
CA ASN A 85 7.83 -2.93 10.95
C ASN A 85 8.34 -3.24 9.52
N ILE A 86 8.04 -2.37 8.54
CA ILE A 86 8.58 -2.50 7.18
C ILE A 86 10.10 -2.41 7.19
N CYS A 87 10.66 -1.42 7.92
CA CYS A 87 12.11 -1.27 8.04
C CYS A 87 12.76 -2.50 8.67
N MET A 88 12.17 -3.06 9.71
CA MET A 88 12.65 -4.28 10.35
C MET A 88 12.60 -5.50 9.43
N THR A 89 11.47 -5.71 8.74
CA THR A 89 11.33 -6.83 7.78
C THR A 89 12.38 -6.76 6.68
N LYS A 90 12.84 -5.55 6.35
CA LYS A 90 13.92 -5.31 5.38
C LYS A 90 15.31 -5.23 6.01
N GLU A 91 15.43 -5.43 7.30
CA GLU A 91 16.67 -5.25 8.06
C GLU A 91 17.28 -3.83 7.87
N CYS A 92 16.43 -2.82 7.68
CA CYS A 92 16.81 -1.41 7.55
C CYS A 92 16.71 -0.74 8.91
N ARG A 93 17.71 0.06 9.26
CA ARG A 93 17.77 0.77 10.55
C ARG A 93 17.08 2.13 10.45
N VAL A 94 16.50 2.58 11.56
CA VAL A 94 15.89 3.91 11.67
C VAL A 94 16.40 4.59 12.93
N TRP A 95 16.99 5.77 12.79
CA TRP A 95 17.47 6.57 13.91
C TRP A 95 16.76 7.92 13.96
N THR A 96 16.36 8.32 15.16
CA THR A 96 15.83 9.67 15.42
C THR A 96 16.74 10.43 16.35
N ILE A 97 16.80 11.75 16.17
CA ILE A 97 17.72 12.62 16.90
C ILE A 97 17.11 13.05 18.22
N LYS A 98 15.89 13.61 18.19
CA LYS A 98 15.24 14.19 19.38
C LYS A 98 14.73 13.13 20.34
N ASP A 99 14.15 12.07 19.82
CA ASP A 99 13.62 10.97 20.64
C ASP A 99 14.72 10.00 21.07
N ASN A 100 15.95 10.17 20.55
CA ASN A 100 17.07 9.24 20.75
C ASN A 100 16.70 7.78 20.48
N TYR A 101 15.79 7.55 19.51
CA TYR A 101 15.30 6.24 19.17
C TYR A 101 16.18 5.63 18.07
N ARG A 102 16.59 4.39 18.27
CA ARG A 102 17.41 3.63 17.32
C ARG A 102 16.78 2.27 17.08
N LEU A 103 16.13 2.09 15.93
CA LEU A 103 15.73 0.78 15.46
C LEU A 103 16.97 0.09 14.91
N GLY A 104 17.37 -0.98 15.54
CA GLY A 104 18.55 -1.77 15.18
C GLY A 104 18.40 -3.22 15.59
N ASP A 105 19.52 -3.92 15.78
CA ASP A 105 19.56 -5.33 16.15
C ASP A 105 19.43 -5.58 17.66
N ASP A 106 19.29 -4.53 18.46
CA ASP A 106 19.19 -4.64 19.90
C ASP A 106 17.85 -5.27 20.34
N ILE A 107 17.88 -5.90 21.51
CA ILE A 107 16.72 -6.60 22.07
C ILE A 107 15.54 -5.64 22.28
N GLN A 108 15.81 -4.40 22.69
CA GLN A 108 14.76 -3.40 22.95
C GLN A 108 14.00 -3.07 21.65
N SER A 109 14.70 -2.87 20.53
CA SER A 109 14.09 -2.66 19.21
C SER A 109 13.24 -3.86 18.78
N LYS A 110 13.72 -5.08 19.01
CA LYS A 110 13.00 -6.33 18.71
C LYS A 110 11.73 -6.48 19.56
N VAL A 111 11.82 -6.21 20.85
CA VAL A 111 10.66 -6.24 21.76
C VAL A 111 9.63 -5.19 21.37
N LEU A 112 10.07 -3.97 21.10
CA LEU A 112 9.19 -2.88 20.68
C LEU A 112 8.46 -3.21 19.36
N ALA A 113 9.17 -3.79 18.43
CA ALA A 113 8.61 -4.22 17.17
C ALA A 113 7.63 -5.39 17.31
N PHE A 114 7.93 -6.34 18.18
CA PHE A 114 6.98 -7.41 18.51
C PHE A 114 5.70 -6.85 19.15
N ALA A 115 5.82 -5.94 20.12
CA ALA A 115 4.68 -5.25 20.73
C ALA A 115 3.85 -4.50 19.68
N PHE A 116 4.51 -3.88 18.70
CA PHE A 116 3.88 -3.18 17.60
C PHE A 116 3.15 -4.13 16.65
N GLY A 117 3.79 -5.22 16.25
CA GLY A 117 3.17 -6.25 15.43
C GLY A 117 1.89 -6.80 16.08
N LEU A 118 1.96 -7.10 17.37
CA LEU A 118 0.82 -7.58 18.15
C LEU A 118 -0.32 -6.55 18.22
N SER A 119 -0.02 -5.27 18.45
CA SER A 119 -1.02 -4.19 18.47
C SER A 119 -1.73 -4.04 17.12
N ALA A 120 -1.00 -4.13 16.02
CA ALA A 120 -1.59 -4.07 14.67
C ALA A 120 -2.48 -5.29 14.37
N GLU A 121 -2.12 -6.46 14.87
CA GLU A 121 -2.94 -7.66 14.75
C GLU A 121 -4.22 -7.56 15.58
N ILE A 122 -4.13 -7.08 16.82
CA ILE A 122 -5.30 -6.83 17.68
C ILE A 122 -6.25 -5.85 17.01
N GLU A 123 -5.76 -4.75 16.45
CA GLU A 123 -6.61 -3.77 15.75
C GLU A 123 -7.34 -4.39 14.56
N ARG A 124 -6.63 -5.16 13.70
CA ARG A 124 -7.25 -5.87 12.57
C ARG A 124 -8.35 -6.81 13.05
N ASN A 125 -8.12 -7.54 14.13
CA ASN A 125 -9.09 -8.46 14.71
C ASN A 125 -10.32 -7.71 15.23
N LEU A 126 -10.14 -6.59 15.93
CA LEU A 126 -11.23 -5.74 16.41
C LEU A 126 -12.06 -5.15 15.26
N ILE A 127 -11.40 -4.65 14.19
CA ILE A 127 -12.10 -4.16 12.99
C ILE A 127 -12.89 -5.29 12.33
N SER A 128 -12.30 -6.47 12.19
CA SER A 128 -12.96 -7.66 11.64
C SER A 128 -14.17 -8.05 12.46
N GLN A 129 -14.05 -8.08 13.79
CA GLN A 129 -15.13 -8.41 14.71
C GLN A 129 -16.27 -7.39 14.60
N ARG A 130 -15.97 -6.08 14.70
CA ARG A 130 -16.98 -5.00 14.53
C ARG A 130 -17.70 -5.10 13.19
N THR A 131 -16.98 -5.42 12.11
CA THR A 131 -17.57 -5.59 10.78
C THR A 131 -18.51 -6.80 10.75
N LYS A 132 -18.10 -7.94 11.32
CA LYS A 132 -18.95 -9.14 11.43
C LYS A 132 -20.23 -8.85 12.22
N GLU A 133 -20.11 -8.17 13.36
CA GLU A 133 -21.25 -7.79 14.21
C GLU A 133 -22.20 -6.84 13.47
N ALA A 134 -21.67 -5.82 12.78
CA ALA A 134 -22.48 -4.90 12.00
C ALA A 134 -23.21 -5.59 10.83
N LEU A 135 -22.54 -6.53 10.15
CA LEU A 135 -23.15 -7.33 9.08
C LEU A 135 -24.21 -8.30 9.64
N ALA A 136 -23.95 -8.92 10.78
CA ALA A 136 -24.92 -9.79 11.46
C ALA A 136 -26.17 -9.02 11.86
N ARG A 137 -26.03 -7.81 12.44
CA ARG A 137 -27.15 -6.94 12.74
C ARG A 137 -27.96 -6.58 11.50
N LYS A 138 -27.29 -6.18 10.41
CA LYS A 138 -27.96 -5.86 9.14
C LYS A 138 -28.72 -7.05 8.56
N LYS A 139 -28.16 -8.27 8.69
CA LYS A 139 -28.83 -9.50 8.29
C LYS A 139 -30.07 -9.78 9.15
N ALA A 140 -30.00 -9.54 10.46
CA ALA A 140 -31.15 -9.68 11.38
C ALA A 140 -32.25 -8.65 11.09
N GLU A 141 -31.88 -7.44 10.66
CA GLU A 141 -32.80 -6.40 10.17
C GLU A 141 -33.44 -6.74 8.79
N GLY A 142 -33.18 -7.95 8.22
CA GLY A 142 -33.71 -8.39 6.94
C GLY A 142 -33.02 -7.83 5.71
N VAL A 143 -31.90 -7.12 5.88
CA VAL A 143 -31.12 -6.58 4.75
C VAL A 143 -30.40 -7.72 4.02
N VAL A 144 -30.68 -7.89 2.74
CA VAL A 144 -29.98 -8.85 1.89
C VAL A 144 -28.58 -8.30 1.58
N LEU A 145 -27.57 -8.95 2.16
CA LEU A 145 -26.17 -8.57 1.96
C LEU A 145 -25.61 -9.15 0.65
N GLY A 146 -24.74 -8.39 0.01
CA GLY A 146 -24.08 -8.79 -1.22
C GLY A 146 -24.78 -8.28 -2.48
N ARG A 147 -24.38 -8.85 -3.63
CA ARG A 147 -24.95 -8.44 -4.91
C ARG A 147 -26.39 -8.98 -5.05
N PRO A 148 -27.37 -8.13 -5.37
CA PRO A 148 -28.75 -8.60 -5.57
C PRO A 148 -28.81 -9.72 -6.62
N LYS A 149 -29.60 -10.76 -6.33
CA LYS A 149 -29.83 -11.86 -7.29
C LYS A 149 -30.38 -11.29 -8.60
N GLY A 150 -29.86 -11.77 -9.74
CA GLY A 150 -30.32 -11.34 -11.06
C GLY A 150 -29.76 -10.02 -11.56
N LYS A 151 -29.12 -9.21 -10.73
CA LYS A 151 -28.51 -7.95 -11.19
C LYS A 151 -27.31 -8.24 -12.09
N ARG A 152 -27.52 -8.12 -13.39
CA ARG A 152 -26.46 -8.26 -14.42
C ARG A 152 -25.63 -6.98 -14.48
N THR A 153 -24.35 -7.13 -14.82
CA THR A 153 -23.50 -5.97 -15.12
C THR A 153 -24.02 -5.28 -16.38
N ASP A 154 -24.07 -3.96 -16.36
CA ASP A 154 -24.39 -3.17 -17.54
C ASP A 154 -23.60 -3.69 -18.76
N PRO A 155 -24.28 -3.99 -19.87
CA PRO A 155 -23.63 -4.50 -21.08
C PRO A 155 -22.43 -3.69 -21.52
N THR A 156 -22.53 -2.35 -21.42
CA THR A 156 -21.48 -1.42 -21.84
C THR A 156 -20.24 -1.46 -20.94
N LYS A 157 -20.40 -1.84 -19.68
CA LYS A 157 -19.31 -1.96 -18.68
C LYS A 157 -18.59 -3.31 -18.73
N HIS A 158 -19.04 -4.24 -19.58
CA HIS A 158 -18.37 -5.53 -19.71
C HIS A 158 -17.01 -5.37 -20.41
N LYS A 159 -15.95 -6.02 -19.90
CA LYS A 159 -14.57 -5.93 -20.41
C LYS A 159 -14.47 -6.20 -21.92
N LEU A 160 -15.33 -7.05 -22.46
CA LEU A 160 -15.34 -7.42 -23.87
C LEU A 160 -16.29 -6.56 -24.71
N HIS A 161 -17.01 -5.60 -24.14
CA HIS A 161 -17.97 -4.78 -24.90
C HIS A 161 -17.29 -4.05 -26.05
N LYS A 162 -16.16 -3.37 -25.79
CA LYS A 162 -15.39 -2.65 -26.82
C LYS A 162 -14.74 -3.57 -27.88
N LYS A 163 -14.69 -4.88 -27.63
CA LYS A 163 -14.09 -5.88 -28.54
C LYS A 163 -15.15 -6.72 -29.23
N LYS A 164 -16.42 -6.32 -29.17
CA LYS A 164 -17.55 -7.08 -29.68
C LYS A 164 -17.40 -7.39 -31.18
N GLU A 165 -17.10 -6.39 -31.97
CA GLU A 165 -16.94 -6.54 -33.42
C GLU A 165 -15.69 -7.36 -33.77
N LEU A 166 -14.59 -7.15 -33.08
CA LEU A 166 -13.39 -7.97 -33.24
C LEU A 166 -13.68 -9.45 -32.98
N ILE A 167 -14.41 -9.74 -31.87
CA ILE A 167 -14.76 -11.12 -31.54
C ILE A 167 -15.67 -11.74 -32.59
N ARG A 168 -16.63 -10.96 -33.17
CA ARG A 168 -17.52 -11.42 -34.22
C ARG A 168 -16.74 -11.77 -35.49
N GLY A 169 -15.84 -10.89 -35.97
CA GLY A 169 -15.00 -11.16 -37.11
C GLY A 169 -14.13 -12.39 -36.98
N LEU A 170 -13.47 -12.54 -35.80
CA LEU A 170 -12.63 -13.72 -35.52
C LEU A 170 -13.45 -15.03 -35.44
N LEU A 171 -14.73 -14.96 -35.06
CA LEU A 171 -15.63 -16.14 -35.09
C LEU A 171 -16.07 -16.47 -36.52
N GLU A 172 -16.32 -15.47 -37.36
CA GLU A 172 -16.64 -15.65 -38.80
C GLU A 172 -15.44 -16.27 -39.56
N GLU A 173 -14.21 -15.87 -39.22
CA GLU A 173 -12.95 -16.46 -39.69
C GLU A 173 -12.67 -17.85 -39.11
N LYS A 174 -13.59 -18.43 -38.31
CA LYS A 174 -13.48 -19.74 -37.68
C LYS A 174 -12.27 -19.89 -36.75
N VAL A 175 -11.77 -18.78 -36.16
CA VAL A 175 -10.66 -18.81 -35.20
C VAL A 175 -11.11 -19.53 -33.93
N PRO A 176 -10.34 -20.49 -33.42
CA PRO A 176 -10.70 -21.23 -32.21
C PRO A 176 -10.92 -20.32 -31.00
N ARG A 177 -11.99 -20.54 -30.21
CA ARG A 177 -12.33 -19.73 -29.00
C ARG A 177 -11.16 -19.59 -28.03
N ARG A 178 -10.27 -20.60 -27.94
CA ARG A 178 -9.07 -20.54 -27.11
C ARG A 178 -8.10 -19.46 -27.56
N GLN A 179 -7.94 -19.28 -28.88
CA GLN A 179 -7.09 -18.22 -29.45
C GLN A 179 -7.73 -16.85 -29.28
N ILE A 180 -9.04 -16.73 -29.54
CA ILE A 180 -9.79 -15.48 -29.33
C ILE A 180 -9.70 -15.03 -27.86
N ALA A 181 -9.79 -15.95 -26.89
CA ALA A 181 -9.63 -15.64 -25.47
C ALA A 181 -8.23 -15.07 -25.14
N LYS A 182 -7.17 -15.63 -25.76
CA LYS A 182 -5.80 -15.11 -25.63
C LYS A 182 -5.66 -13.71 -26.24
N ILE A 183 -6.17 -13.49 -27.47
CA ILE A 183 -6.17 -12.18 -28.14
C ILE A 183 -6.91 -11.14 -27.30
N CYS A 184 -8.04 -11.51 -26.75
CA CYS A 184 -8.83 -10.64 -25.89
C CYS A 184 -8.27 -10.46 -24.47
N LYS A 185 -7.27 -11.25 -24.06
CA LYS A 185 -6.69 -11.28 -22.72
C LYS A 185 -7.76 -11.57 -21.64
N VAL A 186 -8.58 -12.58 -21.86
CA VAL A 186 -9.62 -13.03 -20.92
C VAL A 186 -9.60 -14.55 -20.77
N ASP A 187 -10.21 -15.04 -19.70
CA ASP A 187 -10.45 -16.47 -19.55
C ASP A 187 -11.45 -17.01 -20.57
N ARG A 188 -11.27 -18.26 -21.00
CA ARG A 188 -12.11 -18.95 -22.00
C ARG A 188 -13.59 -18.97 -21.58
N ASN A 189 -13.87 -19.20 -20.31
CA ASN A 189 -15.25 -19.25 -19.80
C ASN A 189 -15.91 -17.88 -19.85
N THR A 190 -15.13 -16.80 -19.57
CA THR A 190 -15.59 -15.41 -19.69
C THR A 190 -15.96 -15.09 -21.14
N LEU A 191 -15.12 -15.48 -22.10
CA LEU A 191 -15.41 -15.33 -23.52
C LEU A 191 -16.63 -16.12 -23.96
N SER A 192 -16.72 -17.41 -23.60
CA SER A 192 -17.85 -18.27 -23.96
C SER A 192 -19.17 -17.76 -23.40
N ARG A 193 -19.16 -17.26 -22.16
CA ARG A 193 -20.33 -16.60 -21.57
C ARG A 193 -20.71 -15.34 -22.32
N PHE A 194 -19.73 -14.50 -22.70
CA PHE A 194 -19.96 -13.28 -23.46
C PHE A 194 -20.57 -13.59 -24.84
N ILE A 195 -20.06 -14.59 -25.56
CA ILE A 195 -20.59 -15.01 -26.88
C ILE A 195 -22.05 -15.46 -26.72
N ARG A 196 -22.34 -16.34 -25.75
CA ARG A 196 -23.68 -16.86 -25.54
C ARG A 196 -24.69 -15.78 -25.11
N GLU A 197 -24.30 -14.92 -24.15
CA GLU A 197 -25.21 -13.96 -23.50
C GLU A 197 -25.34 -12.63 -24.27
N ARG A 198 -24.37 -12.28 -25.10
CA ARG A 198 -24.28 -10.93 -25.69
C ARG A 198 -24.19 -10.91 -27.22
N LEU A 199 -23.69 -11.96 -27.84
CA LEU A 199 -23.66 -12.07 -29.30
C LEU A 199 -24.80 -12.94 -29.83
N HIS A 200 -25.51 -13.69 -28.94
CA HIS A 200 -26.58 -14.62 -29.29
C HIS A 200 -26.16 -15.66 -30.35
N LEU A 201 -24.86 -15.90 -30.48
CA LEU A 201 -24.34 -16.93 -31.38
C LEU A 201 -24.34 -18.26 -30.57
N ALA A 202 -25.18 -19.17 -30.99
CA ALA A 202 -25.19 -20.56 -30.49
C ALA A 202 -23.88 -21.27 -30.86
N ASN A 203 -23.61 -22.38 -30.19
CA ASN A 203 -22.40 -23.19 -30.40
C ASN A 203 -22.26 -23.63 -31.87
#